data_641cadac1d8ca2c6cb960f3d254f2443
#
_entry.id   641cadac1d8ca2c6cb960f3d254f2443
#
_cell.length_a   1.000
_cell.length_b   1.000
_cell.length_c   1.000
_cell.angle_alpha   90.00
_cell.angle_beta   90.00
_cell.angle_gamma   90.00
#
_symmetry.space_group_name_H-M   'P 1'
#
loop_
_entity.id
_entity.type
_entity.pdbx_description
1 polymer ?
#
loop_
_entity_poly.entity_id
_entity_poly.type
_entity_poly.pdbx_seq_one_letter_code
_entity_poly.pdbx_strand_id
1 'polypeptide(L)'
;GKRPRVTLTPSIAMKDGKPMMAFGVQGGDTQDQNLLQFFLNVVEFGMTMQEASEAANINTNQLWLSLGGSKVDDRKPRPGNLLLNNNVPDWVRKELRAMGYTLSFEERTSGPINAIYFDWKHHSMWGGSSNHGEDYGIGW
;
A
#
# COMPACT_ATOMS: atom_id res chain seq x y z
N GLY A 1 30.67 11.89 0.61
CA GLY A 1 29.88 12.55 -0.42
C GLY A 1 28.97 11.61 -1.22
N LYS A 2 28.68 10.38 -0.74
CA LYS A 2 27.75 9.47 -1.41
C LYS A 2 26.34 9.65 -0.86
N ARG A 3 25.33 9.66 -1.76
CA ARG A 3 23.92 9.69 -1.38
C ARG A 3 23.47 8.26 -1.03
N PRO A 4 22.93 8.01 0.17
CA PRO A 4 22.38 6.70 0.50
C PRO A 4 21.12 6.43 -0.33
N ARG A 5 20.83 5.16 -0.60
CA ARG A 5 19.54 4.74 -1.12
C ARG A 5 18.54 4.76 0.04
N VAL A 6 17.40 5.40 -0.18
CA VAL A 6 16.34 5.54 0.81
C VAL A 6 15.02 5.09 0.18
N THR A 7 14.22 4.34 0.93
CA THR A 7 12.90 3.86 0.52
C THR A 7 11.78 4.46 1.39
N LEU A 8 12.09 5.50 2.16
CA LEU A 8 11.10 6.14 3.02
C LEU A 8 10.08 6.91 2.16
N THR A 9 8.80 6.68 2.41
CA THR A 9 7.67 7.28 1.69
C THR A 9 6.65 7.92 2.65
N PRO A 10 7.08 8.82 3.57
CA PRO A 10 6.11 9.56 4.38
C PRO A 10 5.27 10.43 3.44
N SER A 11 3.94 10.31 3.56
CA SER A 11 3.01 10.97 2.64
C SER A 11 2.01 11.83 3.40
N ILE A 12 1.69 12.99 2.84
CA ILE A 12 0.64 13.88 3.32
C ILE A 12 -0.23 14.26 2.14
N ALA A 13 -1.53 13.98 2.24
CA ALA A 13 -2.51 14.48 1.29
C ALA A 13 -3.11 15.79 1.79
N MET A 14 -3.22 16.76 0.90
CA MET A 14 -3.79 18.07 1.17
C MET A 14 -5.14 18.21 0.46
N LYS A 15 -6.11 18.86 1.10
CA LYS A 15 -7.38 19.24 0.50
C LYS A 15 -7.74 20.66 0.94
N ASP A 16 -8.09 21.52 -0.01
CA ASP A 16 -8.49 22.91 0.24
C ASP A 16 -7.46 23.68 1.11
N GLY A 17 -6.16 23.44 0.84
CA GLY A 17 -5.07 24.10 1.55
C GLY A 17 -4.80 23.57 2.96
N LYS A 18 -5.47 22.52 3.41
CA LYS A 18 -5.29 21.90 4.73
C LYS A 18 -4.84 20.44 4.61
N PRO A 19 -4.07 19.92 5.58
CA PRO A 19 -3.81 18.50 5.65
C PRO A 19 -5.12 17.71 5.74
N MET A 20 -5.29 16.73 4.87
CA MET A 20 -6.42 15.80 4.89
C MET A 20 -6.04 14.50 5.58
N MET A 21 -4.90 13.94 5.23
CA MET A 21 -4.38 12.74 5.90
C MET A 21 -2.86 12.66 5.80
N ALA A 22 -2.26 12.03 6.80
CA ALA A 22 -0.87 11.61 6.80
C ALA A 22 -0.81 10.09 6.85
N PHE A 23 0.03 9.47 6.03
CA PHE A 23 0.08 8.03 5.93
C PHE A 23 1.45 7.54 5.47
N GLY A 24 1.74 6.30 5.79
CA GLY A 24 2.99 5.65 5.43
C GLY A 24 2.85 4.14 5.43
N VAL A 25 3.77 3.48 4.76
CA VAL A 25 3.87 2.02 4.73
C VAL A 25 5.32 1.61 4.92
N GLN A 26 5.55 0.51 5.61
CA GLN A 26 6.83 -0.14 5.65
C GLN A 26 6.98 -1.08 4.44
N GLY A 27 8.17 -1.14 3.85
CA GLY A 27 8.45 -2.00 2.71
C GLY A 27 9.64 -1.49 1.91
N GLY A 28 9.90 -2.07 0.78
CA GLY A 28 10.94 -1.63 -0.16
C GLY A 28 10.30 -1.03 -1.41
N ASP A 29 10.51 -1.69 -2.54
CA ASP A 29 10.02 -1.26 -3.85
C ASP A 29 8.49 -1.36 -4.03
N THR A 30 7.77 -1.92 -3.05
CA THR A 30 6.30 -2.03 -3.09
C THR A 30 5.60 -0.85 -2.40
N GLN A 31 6.33 0.02 -1.72
CA GLN A 31 5.75 1.12 -0.93
C GLN A 31 4.85 2.03 -1.76
N ASP A 32 5.31 2.49 -2.92
CA ASP A 32 4.55 3.40 -3.79
C ASP A 32 3.23 2.76 -4.24
N GLN A 33 3.26 1.49 -4.60
CA GLN A 33 2.08 0.74 -5.05
C GLN A 33 1.06 0.61 -3.91
N ASN A 34 1.50 0.29 -2.71
CA ASN A 34 0.64 0.10 -1.55
C ASN A 34 0.05 1.43 -1.06
N LEU A 35 0.85 2.51 -1.04
CA LEU A 35 0.36 3.84 -0.68
C LEU A 35 -0.66 4.39 -1.68
N LEU A 36 -0.46 4.15 -2.98
CA LEU A 36 -1.44 4.55 -3.99
C LEU A 36 -2.76 3.81 -3.78
N GLN A 37 -2.74 2.50 -3.55
CA GLN A 37 -3.95 1.71 -3.31
C GLN A 37 -4.66 2.17 -2.02
N PHE A 38 -3.92 2.37 -0.93
CA PHE A 38 -4.46 2.93 0.30
C PHE A 38 -5.14 4.29 0.06
N PHE A 39 -4.46 5.19 -0.63
CA PHE A 39 -4.99 6.52 -0.95
C PHE A 39 -6.30 6.44 -1.75
N LEU A 40 -6.35 5.62 -2.80
CA LEU A 40 -7.55 5.41 -3.62
C LEU A 40 -8.69 4.78 -2.81
N ASN A 41 -8.39 3.84 -1.92
CA ASN A 41 -9.38 3.24 -1.04
C ASN A 41 -10.10 4.29 -0.19
N VAL A 42 -9.38 5.29 0.29
CA VAL A 42 -9.97 6.40 1.06
C VAL A 42 -10.71 7.39 0.16
N VAL A 43 -10.07 7.89 -0.91
CA VAL A 43 -10.60 9.05 -1.64
C VAL A 43 -11.61 8.69 -2.72
N GLU A 44 -11.49 7.51 -3.34
CA GLU A 44 -12.38 7.05 -4.41
C GLU A 44 -13.45 6.09 -3.89
N PHE A 45 -13.08 5.20 -2.97
CA PHE A 45 -13.99 4.18 -2.47
C PHE A 45 -14.60 4.51 -1.10
N GLY A 46 -14.19 5.64 -0.47
CA GLY A 46 -14.78 6.13 0.76
C GLY A 46 -14.53 5.26 2.00
N MET A 47 -13.50 4.44 1.98
CA MET A 47 -13.14 3.61 3.13
C MET A 47 -12.61 4.46 4.28
N THR A 48 -12.88 4.03 5.49
CA THR A 48 -12.23 4.58 6.69
C THR A 48 -10.73 4.29 6.68
N MET A 49 -9.96 4.96 7.53
CA MET A 49 -8.52 4.71 7.67
C MET A 49 -8.23 3.25 8.02
N GLN A 50 -9.02 2.66 8.89
CA GLN A 50 -8.86 1.27 9.30
C GLN A 50 -9.20 0.30 8.17
N GLU A 51 -10.36 0.47 7.51
CA GLU A 51 -10.75 -0.36 6.37
C GLU A 51 -9.72 -0.30 5.23
N ALA A 52 -9.24 0.90 4.91
CA ALA A 52 -8.24 1.10 3.86
C ALA A 52 -6.88 0.47 4.21
N SER A 53 -6.50 0.46 5.50
CA SER A 53 -5.27 -0.16 5.98
C SER A 53 -5.31 -1.68 5.94
N GLU A 54 -6.50 -2.28 6.09
CA GLU A 54 -6.72 -3.73 6.10
C GLU A 54 -7.19 -4.29 4.76
N ALA A 55 -7.54 -3.42 3.80
CA ALA A 55 -8.02 -3.83 2.49
C ALA A 55 -7.01 -4.71 1.75
N ALA A 56 -7.53 -5.73 1.08
CA ALA A 56 -6.72 -6.58 0.23
C ALA A 56 -6.05 -5.76 -0.88
N ASN A 57 -4.75 -5.89 -1.02
CA ASN A 57 -3.96 -5.16 -1.99
C ASN A 57 -3.24 -6.09 -2.99
N ILE A 58 -2.67 -5.49 -4.00
CA ILE A 58 -1.90 -6.16 -5.04
C ILE A 58 -0.53 -5.48 -5.21
N ASN A 59 0.44 -6.24 -5.70
CA ASN A 59 1.70 -5.70 -6.19
C ASN A 59 1.94 -6.14 -7.62
N THR A 60 2.46 -5.24 -8.44
CA THR A 60 2.96 -5.60 -9.77
C THR A 60 4.46 -5.80 -9.74
N ASN A 61 4.93 -6.81 -10.45
CA ASN A 61 6.36 -7.09 -10.63
C ASN A 61 6.85 -6.63 -12.03
N GLN A 62 6.14 -5.70 -12.65
CA GLN A 62 6.43 -5.25 -14.02
C GLN A 62 7.56 -4.22 -14.11
N LEU A 63 8.07 -3.74 -12.98
CA LEU A 63 9.17 -2.79 -12.89
C LEU A 63 10.45 -3.45 -12.39
N TRP A 64 11.59 -2.80 -12.63
CA TRP A 64 12.84 -3.18 -12.01
C TRP A 64 12.79 -2.94 -10.52
N LEU A 65 13.10 -3.97 -9.74
CA LEU A 65 13.25 -3.81 -8.30
C LEU A 65 14.56 -3.11 -7.99
N SER A 66 14.49 -2.14 -7.13
CA SER A 66 15.66 -1.38 -6.67
C SER A 66 16.33 -2.04 -5.46
N LEU A 67 15.54 -2.75 -4.66
CA LEU A 67 15.95 -3.51 -3.48
C LEU A 67 15.58 -4.99 -3.65
N GLY A 68 16.22 -5.84 -2.86
CA GLY A 68 15.94 -7.28 -2.86
C GLY A 68 16.73 -8.04 -3.91
N GLY A 69 16.80 -9.35 -3.67
CA GLY A 69 17.58 -10.29 -4.49
C GLY A 69 19.11 -10.10 -4.39
N SER A 70 19.84 -11.17 -4.24
CA SER A 70 21.31 -11.15 -4.25
C SER A 70 21.88 -11.05 -5.66
N LYS A 71 21.07 -11.36 -6.68
CA LYS A 71 21.45 -11.38 -8.09
C LYS A 71 20.66 -10.34 -8.88
N VAL A 72 21.26 -9.85 -9.97
CA VAL A 72 20.60 -8.93 -10.89
C VAL A 72 19.31 -9.52 -11.48
N ASP A 73 19.29 -10.82 -11.74
CA ASP A 73 18.14 -11.52 -12.33
C ASP A 73 16.92 -11.54 -11.41
N ASP A 74 17.11 -11.53 -10.09
CA ASP A 74 16.01 -11.47 -9.12
C ASP A 74 15.25 -10.14 -9.17
N ARG A 75 15.87 -9.11 -9.76
CA ARG A 75 15.33 -7.74 -9.85
C ARG A 75 14.73 -7.39 -11.20
N LYS A 76 14.77 -8.32 -12.15
CA LYS A 76 14.23 -8.09 -13.50
C LYS A 76 12.72 -7.94 -13.49
N PRO A 77 12.17 -7.07 -14.35
CA PRO A 77 10.74 -7.00 -14.58
C PRO A 77 10.14 -8.35 -14.97
N ARG A 78 8.97 -8.62 -14.45
CA ARG A 78 8.16 -9.78 -14.84
C ARG A 78 6.83 -9.29 -15.40
N PRO A 79 6.77 -8.91 -16.69
CA PRO A 79 5.57 -8.41 -17.31
C PRO A 79 4.39 -9.36 -17.17
N GLY A 80 3.22 -8.82 -16.86
CA GLY A 80 2.00 -9.60 -16.65
C GLY A 80 1.92 -10.33 -15.31
N ASN A 81 2.92 -10.21 -14.43
CA ASN A 81 2.88 -10.83 -13.10
C ASN A 81 2.25 -9.91 -12.07
N LEU A 82 1.26 -10.42 -11.34
CA LEU A 82 0.63 -9.76 -10.20
C LEU A 82 0.71 -10.67 -8.96
N LEU A 83 1.13 -10.09 -7.84
CA LEU A 83 1.02 -10.69 -6.53
C LEU A 83 -0.20 -10.12 -5.83
N LEU A 84 -1.14 -10.97 -5.43
CA LEU A 84 -2.39 -10.61 -4.78
C LEU A 84 -2.41 -11.08 -3.35
N ASN A 85 -3.06 -10.29 -2.50
CA ASN A 85 -3.44 -10.75 -1.17
C ASN A 85 -4.47 -11.90 -1.29
N ASN A 86 -4.37 -12.88 -0.39
CA ASN A 86 -5.29 -14.03 -0.37
C ASN A 86 -6.77 -13.65 -0.18
N ASN A 87 -7.05 -12.45 0.32
CA ASN A 87 -8.41 -11.95 0.53
C ASN A 87 -9.02 -11.27 -0.72
N VAL A 88 -8.26 -11.15 -1.82
CA VAL A 88 -8.81 -10.62 -3.07
C VAL A 88 -9.95 -11.54 -3.56
N PRO A 89 -11.16 -10.99 -3.85
CA PRO A 89 -12.32 -11.79 -4.24
C PRO A 89 -12.10 -12.62 -5.51
N ASP A 90 -12.72 -13.79 -5.58
CA ASP A 90 -12.56 -14.72 -6.72
C ASP A 90 -12.99 -14.12 -8.06
N TRP A 91 -13.99 -13.26 -8.08
CA TRP A 91 -14.42 -12.59 -9.31
C TRP A 91 -13.33 -11.66 -9.85
N VAL A 92 -12.61 -10.92 -8.98
CA VAL A 92 -11.46 -10.10 -9.38
C VAL A 92 -10.34 -10.98 -9.95
N ARG A 93 -10.05 -12.11 -9.29
CA ARG A 93 -9.03 -13.05 -9.77
C ARG A 93 -9.37 -13.61 -11.16
N LYS A 94 -10.66 -13.92 -11.42
CA LYS A 94 -11.13 -14.38 -12.74
C LYS A 94 -10.95 -13.31 -13.82
N GLU A 95 -11.35 -12.09 -13.53
CA GLU A 95 -11.19 -10.96 -14.45
C GLU A 95 -9.72 -10.70 -14.79
N LEU A 96 -8.84 -10.67 -13.78
CA LEU A 96 -7.42 -10.46 -14.00
C LEU A 96 -6.80 -11.57 -14.86
N ARG A 97 -7.19 -12.84 -14.65
CA ARG A 97 -6.75 -13.95 -15.52
C ARG A 97 -7.30 -13.81 -16.93
N ALA A 98 -8.54 -13.39 -17.10
CA ALA A 98 -9.14 -13.15 -18.41
C ALA A 98 -8.42 -12.03 -19.18
N MET A 99 -7.88 -11.05 -18.47
CA MET A 99 -7.02 -9.99 -19.02
C MET A 99 -5.59 -10.49 -19.37
N GLY A 100 -5.25 -11.73 -19.05
CA GLY A 100 -3.95 -12.34 -19.37
C GLY A 100 -2.89 -12.22 -18.28
N TYR A 101 -3.25 -11.79 -17.07
CA TYR A 101 -2.30 -11.72 -15.96
C TYR A 101 -2.00 -13.09 -15.35
N THR A 102 -0.73 -13.29 -15.00
CA THR A 102 -0.28 -14.41 -14.17
C THR A 102 -0.37 -14.00 -12.71
N LEU A 103 -1.15 -14.73 -11.92
CA LEU A 103 -1.43 -14.40 -10.53
C LEU A 103 -0.66 -15.30 -9.57
N SER A 104 -0.04 -14.71 -8.58
CA SER A 104 0.48 -15.35 -7.37
C SER A 104 -0.23 -14.79 -6.14
N PHE A 105 -0.19 -15.51 -5.02
CA PHE A 105 -0.95 -15.17 -3.83
C PHE A 105 -0.10 -15.29 -2.59
N GLU A 106 -0.27 -14.32 -1.69
CA GLU A 106 0.34 -14.32 -0.36
C GLU A 106 -0.66 -13.84 0.69
N GLU A 107 -0.43 -14.21 1.93
CA GLU A 107 -1.21 -13.74 3.06
C GLU A 107 -1.00 -12.24 3.32
N ARG A 108 0.22 -11.77 3.06
CA ARG A 108 0.61 -10.37 3.25
C ARG A 108 1.35 -9.88 2.02
N THR A 109 0.80 -8.86 1.39
CA THR A 109 1.34 -8.26 0.16
C THR A 109 1.88 -6.84 0.37
N SER A 110 1.64 -6.25 1.55
CA SER A 110 2.26 -4.99 1.98
C SER A 110 3.00 -5.19 3.30
N GLY A 111 3.86 -4.25 3.65
CA GLY A 111 4.27 -4.02 5.03
C GLY A 111 3.17 -3.30 5.83
N PRO A 112 3.44 -3.01 7.11
CA PRO A 112 2.55 -2.24 7.97
C PRO A 112 2.16 -0.89 7.36
N ILE A 113 0.86 -0.59 7.33
CA ILE A 113 0.30 0.69 6.90
C ILE A 113 -0.24 1.39 8.13
N ASN A 114 0.18 2.64 8.33
CA ASN A 114 -0.31 3.51 9.39
C ASN A 114 -0.78 4.83 8.80
N ALA A 115 -1.92 5.32 9.25
CA ALA A 115 -2.52 6.53 8.72
C ALA A 115 -3.29 7.31 9.77
N ILE A 116 -3.37 8.63 9.57
CA ILE A 116 -4.17 9.55 10.36
C ILE A 116 -4.95 10.44 9.39
N TYR A 117 -6.27 10.53 9.57
CA TYR A 117 -7.15 11.47 8.89
C TYR A 117 -7.45 12.65 9.80
N PHE A 118 -7.44 13.88 9.27
CA PHE A 118 -7.75 15.11 9.98
C PHE A 118 -9.20 15.52 9.71
N ASP A 119 -10.07 15.33 10.68
CA ASP A 119 -11.44 15.78 10.63
C ASP A 119 -11.56 17.22 11.16
N TRP A 120 -11.35 18.16 10.25
CA TRP A 120 -11.42 19.60 10.56
C TRP A 120 -12.80 20.07 10.99
N LYS A 121 -13.84 19.38 10.57
CA LYS A 121 -15.23 19.72 10.93
C LYS A 121 -15.53 19.44 12.41
N HIS A 122 -14.98 18.34 12.92
CA HIS A 122 -15.24 17.90 14.28
C HIS A 122 -14.03 18.10 15.21
N HIS A 123 -12.96 18.72 14.73
CA HIS A 123 -11.72 18.94 15.48
C HIS A 123 -11.14 17.64 16.07
N SER A 124 -11.19 16.57 15.28
CA SER A 124 -10.74 15.25 15.69
C SER A 124 -9.79 14.64 14.65
N MET A 125 -9.13 13.57 15.04
CA MET A 125 -8.28 12.76 14.18
C MET A 125 -8.73 11.31 14.24
N TRP A 126 -8.68 10.64 13.08
CA TRP A 126 -9.05 9.23 12.96
C TRP A 126 -7.83 8.45 12.54
N GLY A 127 -7.41 7.50 13.37
CA GLY A 127 -6.27 6.63 13.08
C GLY A 127 -6.72 5.35 12.40
N GLY A 128 -5.83 4.76 11.63
CA GLY A 128 -5.91 3.41 11.10
C GLY A 128 -4.54 2.77 11.08
N SER A 129 -4.47 1.51 11.46
CA SER A 129 -3.25 0.70 11.45
C SER A 129 -3.59 -0.68 10.91
N SER A 130 -2.79 -1.18 9.97
CA SER A 130 -2.96 -2.53 9.48
C SER A 130 -2.65 -3.54 10.60
N ASN A 131 -3.22 -4.75 10.50
CA ASN A 131 -2.98 -5.81 11.47
C ASN A 131 -1.67 -6.57 11.21
N HIS A 132 -0.64 -5.88 10.77
CA HIS A 132 0.68 -6.44 10.49
C HIS A 132 1.54 -6.47 11.74
N GLY A 133 1.81 -7.66 12.26
CA GLY A 133 2.76 -7.83 13.35
C GLY A 133 2.31 -7.13 14.64
N GLU A 134 3.14 -6.25 15.15
CA GLU A 134 2.95 -5.52 16.40
C GLU A 134 2.49 -4.06 16.18
N ASP A 135 1.95 -3.75 15.00
CA ASP A 135 1.47 -2.41 14.71
C ASP A 135 0.21 -2.08 15.47
N TYR A 136 0.20 -0.92 16.09
CA TYR A 136 -0.97 -0.37 16.76
C TYR A 136 -0.93 1.16 16.77
N GLY A 137 -2.11 1.77 16.88
CA GLY A 137 -2.28 3.20 17.09
C GLY A 137 -2.67 3.50 18.52
N ILE A 138 -2.15 4.58 19.08
CA ILE A 138 -2.58 5.12 20.37
C ILE A 138 -3.15 6.51 20.13
N GLY A 139 -4.35 6.77 20.68
CA GLY A 139 -5.00 8.07 20.67
C GLY A 139 -5.48 8.46 22.06
N TRP A 140 -5.55 9.77 22.32
CA TRP A 140 -6.11 10.33 23.56
C TRP A 140 -6.86 11.63 23.26
#